data_b28166c9a14e4b5642a3a80a1c52a824
#
_entry.id   b28166c9a14e4b5642a3a80a1c52a824
#
_cell.length_a   1.000
_cell.length_b   1.000
_cell.length_c   1.000
_cell.angle_alpha   90.00
_cell.angle_beta   90.00
_cell.angle_gamma   90.00
#
_symmetry.space_group_name_H-M   'P 1'
#
loop_
_entity.id
_entity.type
_entity.pdbx_description
1 polymer ?
#
loop_
_entity_poly.entity_id
_entity_poly.type
_entity_poly.pdbx_seq_one_letter_code
_entity_poly.pdbx_strand_id
1 'polypeptide(L)'
;MQKKDSPVGQALGRSRGGFTTKLHLSCDAYGRICALALTGGQAGDCPQAPGLLRSHLRAGQAVLADRAYDADYVRLQIRQAGAGAVIPSKKNRTVPIEHDAEIYKERNQIERAINGLKRFRAVANRFDKRAANYFATCCLIAVLTWL
;
A
#
# COMPACT_ATOMS: atom_id res chain seq x y z
N MET A 1 -1.74 3.17 -38.63
CA MET A 1 -1.93 2.11 -37.62
C MET A 1 -1.61 2.72 -36.26
N GLN A 2 -2.65 3.22 -35.57
CA GLN A 2 -2.46 3.80 -34.23
C GLN A 2 -2.03 2.70 -33.27
N LYS A 3 -0.86 2.83 -32.64
CA LYS A 3 -0.48 1.99 -31.51
C LYS A 3 -1.58 2.15 -30.46
N LYS A 4 -2.35 1.09 -30.24
CA LYS A 4 -3.24 0.98 -29.10
C LYS A 4 -2.42 1.35 -27.86
N ASP A 5 -2.94 2.28 -27.07
CA ASP A 5 -2.36 2.77 -25.83
C ASP A 5 -1.73 1.61 -25.06
N SER A 6 -0.41 1.68 -24.93
CA SER A 6 0.35 0.75 -24.12
C SER A 6 -0.24 0.74 -22.70
N PRO A 7 -0.43 -0.40 -22.05
CA PRO A 7 -0.90 -0.46 -20.66
C PRO A 7 0.06 0.21 -19.66
N VAL A 8 1.20 0.64 -20.13
CA VAL A 8 2.17 1.44 -19.38
C VAL A 8 1.54 2.79 -19.05
N GLY A 9 1.37 3.09 -17.77
CA GLY A 9 0.71 4.30 -17.27
C GLY A 9 -0.76 4.13 -16.87
N GLN A 10 -1.40 3.00 -17.19
CA GLN A 10 -2.78 2.72 -16.79
C GLN A 10 -2.90 1.89 -15.49
N ALA A 11 -1.80 1.63 -14.81
CA ALA A 11 -1.73 0.76 -13.62
C ALA A 11 -2.42 -0.60 -13.86
N LEU A 12 -2.27 -1.14 -15.04
CA LEU A 12 -2.75 -2.46 -15.43
C LEU A 12 -1.55 -3.36 -15.71
N GLY A 13 -1.56 -4.55 -15.16
CA GLY A 13 -0.50 -5.52 -15.36
C GLY A 13 -0.97 -6.95 -15.18
N ARG A 14 -0.24 -7.86 -15.81
CA ARG A 14 -0.59 -9.27 -15.83
C ARG A 14 -0.18 -9.93 -14.51
N SER A 15 -1.16 -10.40 -13.75
CA SER A 15 -0.99 -11.28 -12.60
C SER A 15 -1.41 -12.72 -12.97
N ARG A 16 -1.31 -13.65 -12.02
CA ARG A 16 -1.81 -15.01 -12.19
C ARG A 16 -3.30 -15.08 -12.54
N GLY A 17 -4.09 -14.10 -12.07
CA GLY A 17 -5.53 -13.98 -12.33
C GLY A 17 -5.89 -13.15 -13.57
N GLY A 18 -4.92 -12.76 -14.42
CA GLY A 18 -5.13 -11.93 -15.58
C GLY A 18 -4.65 -10.48 -15.40
N PHE A 19 -5.21 -9.56 -16.18
CA PHE A 19 -4.90 -8.13 -16.06
C PHE A 19 -5.58 -7.53 -14.84
N THR A 20 -4.78 -7.06 -13.90
CA THR A 20 -5.25 -6.50 -12.63
C THR A 20 -4.50 -5.22 -12.27
N THR A 21 -5.09 -4.48 -11.33
CA THR A 21 -4.47 -3.33 -10.68
C THR A 21 -4.29 -3.64 -9.20
N LYS A 22 -3.13 -3.29 -8.66
CA LYS A 22 -2.93 -3.28 -7.21
C LYS A 22 -3.16 -1.88 -6.67
N LEU A 23 -3.91 -1.81 -5.59
CA LEU A 23 -4.07 -0.62 -4.78
C LEU A 23 -3.19 -0.76 -3.53
N HIS A 24 -2.23 0.14 -3.39
CA HIS A 24 -1.37 0.24 -2.22
C HIS A 24 -1.85 1.40 -1.37
N LEU A 25 -1.87 1.22 -0.06
CA LEU A 25 -2.29 2.28 0.84
C LEU A 25 -1.54 2.23 2.17
N SER A 26 -1.47 3.38 2.82
CA SER A 26 -1.13 3.50 4.23
C SER A 26 -2.29 4.11 5.00
N CYS A 27 -2.47 3.71 6.24
CA CYS A 27 -3.46 4.26 7.14
C CYS A 27 -2.84 4.59 8.50
N ASP A 28 -3.53 5.43 9.25
CA ASP A 28 -3.17 5.73 10.64
C ASP A 28 -3.72 4.65 11.62
N ALA A 29 -3.47 4.85 12.91
CA ALA A 29 -3.92 3.95 13.97
C ALA A 29 -5.45 3.81 14.07
N TYR A 30 -6.21 4.74 13.50
CA TYR A 30 -7.66 4.69 13.45
C TYR A 30 -8.20 4.06 12.17
N GLY A 31 -7.32 3.60 11.27
CA GLY A 31 -7.70 3.02 9.98
C GLY A 31 -8.02 4.06 8.91
N ARG A 32 -7.74 5.35 9.15
CA ARG A 32 -7.95 6.42 8.16
C ARG A 32 -6.82 6.39 7.13
N ILE A 33 -7.20 6.42 5.86
CA ILE A 33 -6.24 6.31 4.76
C ILE A 33 -5.45 7.60 4.62
N CYS A 34 -4.13 7.51 4.70
CA CYS A 34 -3.20 8.62 4.63
C CYS A 34 -2.57 8.79 3.26
N ALA A 35 -2.33 7.70 2.54
CA ALA A 35 -1.76 7.73 1.20
C ALA A 35 -2.24 6.54 0.38
N LEU A 36 -2.29 6.73 -0.93
CA LEU A 36 -2.70 5.73 -1.92
C LEU A 36 -1.71 5.71 -3.09
N ALA A 37 -1.50 4.55 -3.68
CA ALA A 37 -0.78 4.39 -4.94
C ALA A 37 -1.38 3.24 -5.74
N LEU A 38 -1.28 3.31 -7.07
CA LEU A 38 -1.71 2.26 -7.99
C LEU A 38 -0.52 1.69 -8.75
N THR A 39 -0.51 0.40 -8.93
CA THR A 39 0.44 -0.30 -9.82
C THR A 39 -0.28 -1.38 -10.62
N GLY A 40 0.39 -1.86 -11.66
CA GLY A 40 -0.06 -3.09 -12.32
C GLY A 40 0.04 -4.29 -11.39
N GLY A 41 -0.79 -5.30 -11.61
CA GLY A 41 -0.90 -6.46 -10.73
C GLY A 41 0.38 -7.27 -10.54
N GLN A 42 1.34 -7.18 -11.47
CA GLN A 42 2.65 -7.85 -11.39
C GLN A 42 3.67 -7.11 -10.52
N ALA A 43 3.43 -5.82 -10.20
CA ALA A 43 4.39 -5.01 -9.45
C ALA A 43 4.53 -5.50 -8.01
N GLY A 44 5.74 -5.39 -7.46
CA GLY A 44 6.01 -5.65 -6.05
C GLY A 44 5.39 -4.58 -5.15
N ASP A 45 5.05 -4.95 -3.94
CA ASP A 45 4.47 -4.02 -2.96
C ASP A 45 5.54 -3.12 -2.33
N CYS A 46 6.69 -3.70 -2.03
CA CYS A 46 7.78 -3.04 -1.31
C CYS A 46 8.29 -1.74 -1.95
N PRO A 47 8.44 -1.63 -3.28
CA PRO A 47 8.87 -0.39 -3.92
C PRO A 47 7.91 0.79 -3.74
N GLN A 48 6.67 0.54 -3.35
CA GLN A 48 5.67 1.59 -3.12
C GLN A 48 5.78 2.21 -1.72
N ALA A 49 6.42 1.53 -0.77
CA ALA A 49 6.51 1.97 0.62
C ALA A 49 7.13 3.36 0.79
N PRO A 50 8.24 3.73 0.12
CA PRO A 50 8.82 5.07 0.27
C PRO A 50 7.84 6.19 -0.05
N GLY A 51 7.06 6.05 -1.12
CA GLY A 51 6.05 7.03 -1.52
C GLY A 51 4.88 7.10 -0.54
N LEU A 52 4.41 5.94 -0.07
CA LEU A 52 3.30 5.84 0.87
C LEU A 52 3.62 6.44 2.25
N LEU A 53 4.88 6.42 2.66
CA LEU A 53 5.30 6.89 3.99
C LEU A 53 5.71 8.37 4.01
N ARG A 54 6.17 8.91 2.88
CA ARG A 54 6.87 10.19 2.79
C ARG A 54 6.15 11.36 3.47
N SER A 55 4.86 11.48 3.29
CA SER A 55 4.10 12.67 3.72
C SER A 55 3.67 12.66 5.18
N HIS A 56 3.60 11.48 5.80
CA HIS A 56 3.01 11.34 7.14
C HIS A 56 3.88 10.58 8.14
N LEU A 57 5.06 10.13 7.75
CA LEU A 57 6.01 9.49 8.65
C LEU A 57 6.63 10.52 9.60
N ARG A 58 6.57 10.25 10.89
CA ARG A 58 7.03 11.13 11.98
C ARG A 58 7.83 10.35 13.01
N ALA A 59 8.72 11.06 13.72
CA ALA A 59 9.45 10.49 14.85
C ALA A 59 8.50 9.95 15.94
N GLY A 60 8.90 8.86 16.56
CA GLY A 60 8.14 8.21 17.63
C GLY A 60 6.98 7.31 17.15
N GLN A 61 6.69 7.28 15.85
CA GLN A 61 5.68 6.37 15.32
C GLN A 61 6.18 4.93 15.23
N ALA A 62 5.26 3.97 15.29
CA ALA A 62 5.49 2.60 14.88
C ALA A 62 4.89 2.39 13.47
N VAL A 63 5.70 1.89 12.53
CA VAL A 63 5.27 1.57 11.18
C VAL A 63 5.10 0.06 11.05
N LEU A 64 3.86 -0.37 10.91
CA LEU A 64 3.48 -1.76 10.80
C LEU A 64 3.27 -2.12 9.32
N ALA A 65 3.94 -3.16 8.87
CA ALA A 65 3.75 -3.70 7.52
C ALA A 65 4.00 -5.20 7.52
N ASP A 66 3.49 -5.88 6.49
CA ASP A 66 3.76 -7.30 6.35
C ASP A 66 5.20 -7.58 5.86
N ARG A 67 5.56 -8.85 5.84
CA ARG A 67 6.91 -9.28 5.42
C ARG A 67 7.27 -8.91 3.97
N ALA A 68 6.29 -8.60 3.12
CA ALA A 68 6.57 -8.16 1.76
C ALA A 68 7.36 -6.84 1.74
N TYR A 69 7.19 -6.03 2.79
CA TYR A 69 7.88 -4.75 2.98
C TYR A 69 9.23 -4.86 3.73
N ASP A 70 9.67 -6.07 4.06
CA ASP A 70 10.95 -6.30 4.71
C ASP A 70 12.12 -6.09 3.72
N ALA A 71 12.53 -4.84 3.58
CA ALA A 71 13.69 -4.43 2.80
C ALA A 71 14.49 -3.37 3.56
N ASP A 72 15.81 -3.42 3.40
CA ASP A 72 16.70 -2.55 4.16
C ASP A 72 16.46 -1.07 3.88
N TYR A 73 16.14 -0.70 2.64
CA TYR A 73 15.84 0.69 2.29
C TYR A 73 14.54 1.20 2.92
N VAL A 74 13.53 0.35 3.09
CA VAL A 74 12.28 0.69 3.79
C VAL A 74 12.56 0.90 5.28
N ARG A 75 13.26 -0.04 5.90
CA ARG A 75 13.65 0.06 7.31
C ARG A 75 14.54 1.27 7.57
N LEU A 76 15.45 1.58 6.64
CA LEU A 76 16.32 2.76 6.73
C LEU A 76 15.50 4.05 6.70
N GLN A 77 14.56 4.18 5.78
CA GLN A 77 13.67 5.34 5.70
C GLN A 77 12.90 5.55 7.01
N ILE A 78 12.32 4.49 7.57
CA ILE A 78 11.59 4.53 8.84
C ILE A 78 12.50 4.99 9.97
N ARG A 79 13.69 4.41 10.08
CA ARG A 79 14.69 4.75 11.11
C ARG A 79 15.19 6.20 10.97
N GLN A 80 15.45 6.67 9.75
CA GLN A 80 15.88 8.04 9.49
C GLN A 80 14.84 9.08 9.90
N ALA A 81 13.56 8.72 9.86
CA ALA A 81 12.48 9.57 10.36
C ALA A 81 12.32 9.51 11.90
N GLY A 82 13.14 8.72 12.60
CA GLY A 82 13.01 8.52 14.05
C GLY A 82 11.82 7.62 14.43
N ALA A 83 11.31 6.83 13.50
CA ALA A 83 10.22 5.89 13.74
C ALA A 83 10.74 4.45 13.91
N GLY A 84 9.93 3.58 14.49
CA GLY A 84 10.21 2.17 14.67
C GLY A 84 9.53 1.31 13.59
N ALA A 85 10.27 0.36 13.00
CA ALA A 85 9.72 -0.60 12.06
C ALA A 85 9.21 -1.85 12.78
N VAL A 86 7.93 -2.16 12.64
CA VAL A 86 7.28 -3.38 13.16
C VAL A 86 6.90 -4.23 11.95
N ILE A 87 7.92 -4.86 11.37
CA ILE A 87 7.83 -5.62 10.11
C ILE A 87 8.46 -7.01 10.33
N PRO A 88 7.72 -8.10 10.14
CA PRO A 88 8.30 -9.44 10.22
C PRO A 88 9.36 -9.65 9.15
N SER A 89 10.43 -10.36 9.51
CA SER A 89 11.48 -10.69 8.55
C SER A 89 11.01 -11.67 7.48
N LYS A 90 11.50 -11.48 6.25
CA LYS A 90 11.36 -12.47 5.19
C LYS A 90 12.08 -13.75 5.58
N LYS A 91 11.56 -14.90 5.14
CA LYS A 91 12.14 -16.22 5.43
C LYS A 91 13.56 -16.37 4.90
N ASN A 92 13.91 -15.68 3.82
CA ASN A 92 15.21 -15.71 3.17
C ASN A 92 16.17 -14.61 3.64
N ARG A 93 15.82 -13.85 4.67
CA ARG A 93 16.73 -12.86 5.26
C ARG A 93 17.84 -13.59 6.03
N THR A 94 19.09 -13.27 5.73
CA THR A 94 20.27 -13.91 6.33
C THR A 94 20.30 -13.72 7.85
N VAL A 95 20.03 -12.50 8.31
CA VAL A 95 19.93 -12.17 9.74
C VAL A 95 18.51 -11.68 10.02
N PRO A 96 17.67 -12.50 10.66
CA PRO A 96 16.32 -12.08 11.03
C PRO A 96 16.34 -10.86 11.96
N ILE A 97 15.38 -9.98 11.76
CA ILE A 97 15.17 -8.79 12.62
C ILE A 97 13.90 -9.05 13.42
N GLU A 98 14.03 -8.98 14.72
CA GLU A 98 12.89 -9.10 15.63
C GLU A 98 11.95 -7.91 15.51
N HIS A 99 10.68 -8.14 15.77
CA HIS A 99 9.65 -7.11 15.80
C HIS A 99 8.72 -7.34 16.99
N ASP A 100 8.06 -6.29 17.45
CA ASP A 100 7.08 -6.39 18.52
C ASP A 100 5.80 -7.07 18.01
N ALA A 101 5.59 -8.33 18.43
CA ALA A 101 4.46 -9.13 17.99
C ALA A 101 3.12 -8.61 18.56
N GLU A 102 3.13 -7.94 19.72
CA GLU A 102 1.90 -7.36 20.30
C GLU A 102 1.47 -6.14 19.51
N ILE A 103 2.39 -5.22 19.24
CA ILE A 103 2.13 -4.06 18.40
C ILE A 103 1.73 -4.50 16.98
N TYR A 104 2.36 -5.55 16.45
CA TYR A 104 2.06 -6.06 15.11
C TYR A 104 0.61 -6.49 14.93
N LYS A 105 -0.10 -6.88 15.98
CA LYS A 105 -1.52 -7.23 15.91
C LYS A 105 -2.40 -6.06 15.45
N GLU A 106 -1.97 -4.82 15.71
CA GLU A 106 -2.67 -3.62 15.24
C GLU A 106 -2.64 -3.43 13.72
N ARG A 107 -1.86 -4.24 12.99
CA ARG A 107 -1.86 -4.27 11.52
C ARG A 107 -3.25 -4.57 10.93
N ASN A 108 -4.17 -5.11 11.70
CA ASN A 108 -5.55 -5.34 11.27
C ASN A 108 -6.27 -4.06 10.80
N GLN A 109 -5.79 -2.87 11.22
CA GLN A 109 -6.37 -1.60 10.78
C GLN A 109 -6.23 -1.41 9.27
N ILE A 110 -5.11 -1.82 8.66
CA ILE A 110 -4.91 -1.74 7.21
C ILE A 110 -5.88 -2.67 6.46
N GLU A 111 -6.15 -3.84 6.99
CA GLU A 111 -7.11 -4.79 6.41
C GLU A 111 -8.53 -4.23 6.46
N ARG A 112 -8.91 -3.59 7.56
CA ARG A 112 -10.20 -2.89 7.71
C ARG A 112 -10.32 -1.72 6.73
N ALA A 113 -9.25 -0.94 6.56
CA ALA A 113 -9.22 0.17 5.61
C ALA A 113 -9.40 -0.32 4.16
N ILE A 114 -8.70 -1.38 3.76
CA ILE A 114 -8.84 -2.01 2.45
C ILE A 114 -10.26 -2.55 2.25
N ASN A 115 -10.81 -3.23 3.23
CA ASN A 115 -12.17 -3.76 3.16
C ASN A 115 -13.21 -2.64 3.09
N GLY A 116 -12.99 -1.52 3.80
CA GLY A 116 -13.81 -0.32 3.72
C GLY A 116 -13.89 0.24 2.30
N LEU A 117 -12.73 0.38 1.64
CA LEU A 117 -12.69 0.81 0.23
C LEU A 117 -13.40 -0.17 -0.71
N LYS A 118 -13.18 -1.46 -0.54
CA LYS A 118 -13.76 -2.51 -1.39
C LYS A 118 -15.27 -2.68 -1.24
N ARG A 119 -15.91 -2.11 -0.22
CA ARG A 119 -17.38 -2.04 -0.13
C ARG A 119 -17.97 -1.26 -1.29
N PHE A 120 -17.21 -0.33 -1.85
CA PHE A 120 -17.62 0.43 -3.03
C PHE A 120 -17.28 -0.36 -4.29
N ARG A 121 -18.30 -0.76 -5.05
CA ARG A 121 -18.12 -1.59 -6.26
C ARG A 121 -17.23 -0.91 -7.30
N ALA A 122 -17.26 0.41 -7.39
CA ALA A 122 -16.40 1.18 -8.27
C ALA A 122 -14.91 0.95 -7.99
N VAL A 123 -14.54 0.73 -6.72
CA VAL A 123 -13.18 0.37 -6.32
C VAL A 123 -12.93 -1.13 -6.49
N ALA A 124 -13.81 -1.97 -5.95
CA ALA A 124 -13.62 -3.42 -5.96
C ALA A 124 -13.50 -3.99 -7.39
N ASN A 125 -14.29 -3.47 -8.33
CA ASN A 125 -14.37 -3.95 -9.72
C ASN A 125 -13.63 -3.04 -10.71
N ARG A 126 -13.04 -1.94 -10.25
CA ARG A 126 -12.40 -0.93 -11.09
C ARG A 126 -13.25 -0.58 -12.32
N PHE A 127 -14.35 0.13 -12.10
CA PHE A 127 -15.21 0.56 -13.21
C PHE A 127 -14.52 1.58 -14.13
N ASP A 128 -13.63 2.40 -13.59
CA ASP A 128 -12.88 3.39 -14.35
C ASP A 128 -11.75 2.72 -15.15
N LYS A 129 -11.78 2.88 -16.46
CA LYS A 129 -10.72 2.34 -17.35
C LYS A 129 -9.41 3.09 -17.21
N ARG A 130 -9.47 4.43 -17.06
CA ARG A 130 -8.28 5.27 -16.89
C ARG A 130 -7.78 5.22 -15.45
N ALA A 131 -6.47 5.02 -15.27
CA ALA A 131 -5.85 4.96 -13.95
C ALA A 131 -6.08 6.24 -13.14
N ALA A 132 -5.98 7.42 -13.78
CA ALA A 132 -6.21 8.70 -13.13
C ALA A 132 -7.63 8.82 -12.55
N ASN A 133 -8.65 8.41 -13.31
CA ASN A 133 -10.03 8.42 -12.84
C ASN A 133 -10.25 7.43 -11.70
N TYR A 134 -9.73 6.21 -11.85
CA TYR A 134 -9.81 5.21 -10.80
C TYR A 134 -9.11 5.67 -9.52
N PHE A 135 -7.93 6.27 -9.63
CA PHE A 135 -7.23 6.84 -8.50
C PHE A 135 -8.02 7.95 -7.81
N ALA A 136 -8.61 8.87 -8.60
CA ALA A 136 -9.46 9.93 -8.07
C ALA A 136 -10.69 9.35 -7.32
N THR A 137 -11.33 8.33 -7.87
CA THR A 137 -12.43 7.60 -7.21
C THR A 137 -11.98 7.01 -5.88
N CYS A 138 -10.83 6.34 -5.84
CA CYS A 138 -10.27 5.78 -4.61
C CYS A 138 -9.98 6.88 -3.58
N CYS A 139 -9.43 8.03 -3.99
CA CYS A 139 -9.16 9.16 -3.10
C CYS A 139 -10.44 9.76 -2.52
N LEU A 140 -11.47 9.95 -3.32
CA LEU A 140 -12.77 10.47 -2.85
C LEU A 140 -13.38 9.53 -1.81
N ILE A 141 -13.38 8.23 -2.08
CA ILE A 141 -13.91 7.24 -1.14
C ILE A 141 -13.06 7.18 0.13
N ALA A 142 -11.74 7.30 0.01
CA ALA A 142 -10.85 7.35 1.17
C ALA A 142 -11.20 8.55 2.08
N VAL A 143 -11.46 9.73 1.50
CA VAL A 143 -11.91 10.91 2.28
C VAL A 143 -13.23 10.64 2.99
N LEU A 144 -14.18 9.98 2.33
CA LEU A 144 -15.47 9.63 2.95
C LEU A 144 -15.30 8.68 4.14
N THR A 145 -14.26 7.86 4.18
CA THR A 145 -13.99 6.98 5.33
C THR A 145 -13.45 7.71 6.56
N TRP A 146 -13.12 9.01 6.42
CA TRP A 146 -12.69 9.85 7.54
C TRP A 146 -13.87 10.52 8.27
N LEU A 147 -15.02 10.57 7.64
CA LEU A 147 -16.26 11.17 8.16
C LEU A 147 -17.06 10.19 9.01
#